data_9adcc93d0d75c11aad1cb9e26f0fd4b4
#
_entry.id   9adcc93d0d75c11aad1cb9e26f0fd4b4
#
_cell.length_a   1.000
_cell.length_b   1.000
_cell.length_c   1.000
_cell.angle_alpha   90.00
_cell.angle_beta   90.00
_cell.angle_gamma   90.00
#
_symmetry.space_group_name_H-M   'P 1'
#
loop_
_entity.id
_entity.type
_entity.pdbx_description
1 polymer ?
#
loop_
_entity_poly.entity_id
_entity_poly.type
_entity_poly.pdbx_seq_one_letter_code
_entity_poly.pdbx_strand_id
1 'polypeptide(L)'
;HIHTTYSFSPYSPTAAVYAARAEGLCTAGIIDHDSIAGAREFLAAAKLVGMPVTVGMECRVSMNGTAIEGKRTNNPDQVGVSYMTIQSVPHEHIEELNDWFAPYRAARGRRNRKMVENINALLDGIRLDYDRDVLPLTQAADGGGVTERHLMYALAKKMVQKAGKGQPMVDYLASIGLTLSPKQLAQMLDVSYPFYEYDLLGILKSAFVPRIYVDATDECPNVRDVAALCEKMDALLCYAYLGDVTASVTGDKKAQKFEDDYLDDVIACIKGCGIRAVTYMPTRNTPEQLARLRALCEENGLFQVSGEDINSPRQSFIIRAMENPLFSNLIDATW
;
A
#
# COMPACT_ATOMS: atom_id res chain seq x y z
N HIS A 1 3.32 -9.72 1.30
CA HIS A 1 2.52 -8.49 1.49
C HIS A 1 1.58 -8.31 0.28
N ILE A 2 0.39 -8.96 0.35
CA ILE A 2 -0.59 -8.94 -0.74
C ILE A 2 -1.77 -8.10 -0.32
N HIS A 3 -2.09 -7.08 -1.12
CA HIS A 3 -3.33 -6.32 -1.00
C HIS A 3 -4.49 -7.01 -1.72
N THR A 4 -5.70 -6.82 -1.19
CA THR A 4 -6.92 -7.36 -1.78
C THR A 4 -7.96 -6.27 -2.07
N THR A 5 -9.15 -6.66 -2.50
CA THR A 5 -10.29 -5.75 -2.68
C THR A 5 -10.71 -5.03 -1.37
N TYR A 6 -10.23 -5.48 -0.21
CA TYR A 6 -10.48 -4.81 1.08
C TYR A 6 -9.63 -3.54 1.29
N SER A 7 -8.58 -3.33 0.47
CA SER A 7 -7.92 -2.02 0.33
C SER A 7 -8.00 -1.54 -1.13
N PHE A 8 -7.03 -1.89 -1.96
CA PHE A 8 -7.12 -1.67 -3.41
C PHE A 8 -6.24 -2.65 -4.17
N SER A 9 -6.86 -3.62 -4.82
CA SER A 9 -6.20 -4.63 -5.65
C SER A 9 -7.25 -5.25 -6.60
N PRO A 10 -6.85 -5.88 -7.71
CA PRO A 10 -7.77 -6.64 -8.55
C PRO A 10 -8.17 -7.98 -7.93
N TYR A 11 -7.53 -8.42 -6.85
CA TYR A 11 -7.72 -9.73 -6.25
C TYR A 11 -8.66 -9.65 -5.04
N SER A 12 -9.72 -10.48 -5.00
CA SER A 12 -10.36 -10.80 -3.73
C SER A 12 -9.39 -11.61 -2.85
N PRO A 13 -9.61 -11.73 -1.53
CA PRO A 13 -8.77 -12.59 -0.70
C PRO A 13 -8.66 -14.02 -1.23
N THR A 14 -9.78 -14.60 -1.70
CA THR A 14 -9.80 -15.92 -2.34
C THR A 14 -8.96 -15.97 -3.63
N ALA A 15 -9.12 -14.96 -4.50
CA ALA A 15 -8.37 -14.88 -5.75
C ALA A 15 -6.86 -14.73 -5.51
N ALA A 16 -6.46 -13.98 -4.48
CA ALA A 16 -5.06 -13.80 -4.10
C ALA A 16 -4.41 -15.11 -3.65
N VAL A 17 -5.11 -15.90 -2.81
CA VAL A 17 -4.65 -17.23 -2.40
C VAL A 17 -4.52 -18.18 -3.60
N TYR A 18 -5.54 -18.20 -4.46
CA TYR A 18 -5.52 -19.05 -5.66
C TYR A 18 -4.37 -18.67 -6.60
N ALA A 19 -4.18 -17.37 -6.87
CA ALA A 19 -3.09 -16.88 -7.72
C ALA A 19 -1.72 -17.25 -7.13
N ALA A 20 -1.50 -17.01 -5.83
CA ALA A 20 -0.27 -17.40 -5.15
C ALA A 20 0.00 -18.91 -5.26
N ARG A 21 -1.02 -19.75 -5.04
CA ARG A 21 -0.90 -21.20 -5.14
C ARG A 21 -0.65 -21.68 -6.57
N ALA A 22 -1.34 -21.08 -7.56
CA ALA A 22 -1.18 -21.39 -8.98
C ALA A 22 0.22 -21.06 -9.51
N GLU A 23 0.83 -19.97 -9.02
CA GLU A 23 2.21 -19.57 -9.32
C GLU A 23 3.26 -20.45 -8.59
N GLY A 24 2.83 -21.38 -7.71
CA GLY A 24 3.71 -22.31 -7.02
C GLY A 24 4.23 -21.84 -5.67
N LEU A 25 3.70 -20.77 -5.09
CA LEU A 25 4.09 -20.31 -3.76
C LEU A 25 3.67 -21.31 -2.68
N CYS A 26 4.53 -21.47 -1.68
CA CYS A 26 4.26 -22.34 -0.53
C CYS A 26 3.49 -21.63 0.58
N THR A 27 3.59 -20.29 0.66
CA THR A 27 2.93 -19.45 1.66
C THR A 27 2.66 -18.07 1.08
N ALA A 28 1.72 -17.34 1.69
CA ALA A 28 1.38 -15.96 1.34
C ALA A 28 0.87 -15.20 2.58
N GLY A 29 0.89 -13.86 2.51
CA GLY A 29 0.37 -13.00 3.57
C GLY A 29 -0.53 -11.90 3.03
N ILE A 30 -1.72 -11.72 3.65
CA ILE A 30 -2.62 -10.61 3.35
C ILE A 30 -2.28 -9.42 4.24
N ILE A 31 -2.09 -8.24 3.61
CA ILE A 31 -1.79 -6.97 4.28
C ILE A 31 -2.57 -5.84 3.57
N ASP A 32 -3.81 -5.61 3.97
CA ASP A 32 -4.64 -4.54 3.41
C ASP A 32 -4.46 -3.22 4.17
N HIS A 33 -4.64 -2.07 3.51
CA HIS A 33 -4.58 -0.75 4.14
C HIS A 33 -5.74 -0.53 5.11
N ASP A 34 -5.42 -0.19 6.36
CA ASP A 34 -6.33 0.19 7.44
C ASP A 34 -7.44 -0.83 7.73
N SER A 35 -7.30 -2.06 7.26
CA SER A 35 -8.29 -3.13 7.38
C SER A 35 -7.65 -4.50 7.46
N ILE A 36 -8.23 -5.35 8.31
CA ILE A 36 -7.93 -6.79 8.37
C ILE A 36 -9.18 -7.63 8.04
N ALA A 37 -10.26 -7.00 7.60
CA ALA A 37 -11.54 -7.67 7.39
C ALA A 37 -11.50 -8.79 6.34
N GLY A 38 -10.61 -8.69 5.33
CA GLY A 38 -10.38 -9.75 4.33
C GLY A 38 -9.72 -11.02 4.85
N ALA A 39 -9.17 -11.00 6.08
CA ALA A 39 -8.39 -12.10 6.63
C ALA A 39 -9.19 -13.41 6.78
N ARG A 40 -10.47 -13.34 7.16
CA ARG A 40 -11.32 -14.54 7.33
C ARG A 40 -11.53 -15.27 6.01
N GLU A 41 -11.80 -14.53 4.93
CA GLU A 41 -11.93 -15.12 3.59
C GLU A 41 -10.59 -15.70 3.13
N PHE A 42 -9.48 -14.96 3.35
CA PHE A 42 -8.13 -15.40 2.99
C PHE A 42 -7.75 -16.73 3.68
N LEU A 43 -7.99 -16.84 4.98
CA LEU A 43 -7.76 -18.05 5.77
C LEU A 43 -8.62 -19.24 5.29
N ALA A 44 -9.89 -18.99 4.99
CA ALA A 44 -10.80 -20.03 4.49
C ALA A 44 -10.33 -20.55 3.12
N ALA A 45 -9.96 -19.66 2.21
CA ALA A 45 -9.43 -20.03 0.90
C ALA A 45 -8.10 -20.81 1.01
N ALA A 46 -7.19 -20.34 1.88
CA ALA A 46 -5.90 -20.98 2.11
C ALA A 46 -6.05 -22.41 2.64
N LYS A 47 -7.00 -22.62 3.55
CA LYS A 47 -7.34 -23.97 4.07
C LYS A 47 -7.81 -24.92 2.97
N LEU A 48 -8.61 -24.43 2.00
CA LEU A 48 -9.11 -25.25 0.87
C LEU A 48 -7.97 -25.71 -0.04
N VAL A 49 -6.94 -24.91 -0.25
CA VAL A 49 -5.80 -25.26 -1.11
C VAL A 49 -4.60 -25.83 -0.34
N GLY A 50 -4.73 -26.03 0.97
CA GLY A 50 -3.67 -26.57 1.83
C GLY A 50 -2.41 -25.70 1.88
N MET A 51 -2.56 -24.37 1.89
CA MET A 51 -1.46 -23.41 1.92
C MET A 51 -1.41 -22.70 3.28
N PRO A 52 -0.31 -22.77 4.04
CA PRO A 52 -0.13 -21.93 5.22
C PRO A 52 -0.05 -20.46 4.82
N VAL A 53 -0.68 -19.60 5.62
CA VAL A 53 -0.74 -18.16 5.33
C VAL A 53 -0.63 -17.34 6.60
N THR A 54 -0.21 -16.09 6.46
CA THR A 54 -0.24 -15.09 7.53
C THR A 54 -1.30 -14.02 7.26
N VAL A 55 -1.80 -13.40 8.32
CA VAL A 55 -2.75 -12.29 8.21
C VAL A 55 -2.25 -11.08 8.99
N GLY A 56 -2.52 -9.90 8.44
CA GLY A 56 -2.13 -8.64 9.02
C GLY A 56 -2.77 -7.47 8.28
N MET A 57 -2.27 -6.29 8.53
CA MET A 57 -2.70 -5.06 7.85
C MET A 57 -1.59 -4.03 7.80
N GLU A 58 -1.70 -3.09 6.86
CA GLU A 58 -0.87 -1.90 6.79
C GLU A 58 -1.66 -0.69 7.28
N CYS A 59 -1.04 0.16 8.09
CA CYS A 59 -1.68 1.38 8.57
C CYS A 59 -0.73 2.57 8.49
N ARG A 60 -1.30 3.77 8.49
CA ARG A 60 -0.55 5.00 8.69
C ARG A 60 -0.62 5.42 10.14
N VAL A 61 0.52 5.83 10.68
CA VAL A 61 0.63 6.30 12.06
C VAL A 61 1.21 7.71 12.11
N SER A 62 0.78 8.48 13.08
CA SER A 62 1.39 9.76 13.42
C SER A 62 2.67 9.53 14.24
N MET A 63 3.76 10.17 13.82
CA MET A 63 5.03 10.19 14.56
C MET A 63 5.14 11.35 15.55
N ASN A 64 4.04 12.04 15.86
CA ASN A 64 4.01 13.14 16.81
C ASN A 64 4.48 12.71 18.21
N GLY A 65 5.30 13.54 18.85
CA GLY A 65 5.91 13.25 20.15
C GLY A 65 7.06 12.24 20.10
N THR A 66 7.58 11.91 18.92
CA THR A 66 8.76 11.06 18.75
C THR A 66 9.99 11.87 18.33
N ALA A 67 11.17 11.26 18.39
CA ALA A 67 12.43 11.89 17.98
C ALA A 67 12.53 12.24 16.48
N ILE A 68 11.65 11.66 15.66
CA ILE A 68 11.57 11.90 14.21
C ILE A 68 10.30 12.67 13.81
N GLU A 69 9.63 13.31 14.78
CA GLU A 69 8.53 14.22 14.49
C GLU A 69 8.96 15.28 13.48
N GLY A 70 8.12 15.54 12.48
CA GLY A 70 8.40 16.50 11.42
C GLY A 70 9.44 16.06 10.38
N LYS A 71 10.03 14.87 10.51
CA LYS A 71 10.88 14.30 9.47
C LYS A 71 10.04 13.49 8.45
N ARG A 72 10.50 13.48 7.19
CA ARG A 72 9.94 12.60 6.17
C ARG A 72 10.46 11.19 6.39
N THR A 73 9.56 10.24 6.50
CA THR A 73 9.89 8.82 6.58
C THR A 73 9.49 8.10 5.29
N ASN A 74 8.90 6.93 5.40
CA ASN A 74 8.46 6.06 4.30
C ASN A 74 7.13 6.50 3.64
N ASN A 75 6.62 7.69 3.92
CA ASN A 75 5.39 8.22 3.33
C ASN A 75 5.73 9.24 2.22
N PRO A 76 5.39 8.96 0.94
CA PRO A 76 5.68 9.87 -0.15
C PRO A 76 4.84 11.14 -0.13
N ASP A 77 3.66 11.09 0.48
CA ASP A 77 2.64 12.14 0.35
C ASP A 77 2.67 13.15 1.51
N GLN A 78 3.15 12.73 2.70
CA GLN A 78 3.08 13.57 3.90
C GLN A 78 4.27 13.35 4.84
N VAL A 79 4.74 14.45 5.45
CA VAL A 79 5.76 14.46 6.52
C VAL A 79 5.11 14.17 7.87
N GLY A 80 5.83 13.52 8.79
CA GLY A 80 5.35 13.25 10.16
C GLY A 80 4.34 12.10 10.27
N VAL A 81 4.03 11.45 9.16
CA VAL A 81 3.19 10.25 9.08
C VAL A 81 4.00 9.12 8.46
N SER A 82 4.00 7.95 9.09
CA SER A 82 4.72 6.76 8.62
C SER A 82 3.76 5.62 8.32
N TYR A 83 4.14 4.76 7.37
CA TYR A 83 3.51 3.47 7.16
C TYR A 83 4.12 2.42 8.10
N MET A 84 3.25 1.62 8.69
CA MET A 84 3.59 0.46 9.50
C MET A 84 2.81 -0.74 9.02
N THR A 85 3.37 -1.94 9.18
CA THR A 85 2.62 -3.17 8.97
C THR A 85 2.46 -3.90 10.29
N ILE A 86 1.24 -4.36 10.56
CA ILE A 86 0.94 -5.26 11.66
C ILE A 86 0.91 -6.66 11.07
N GLN A 87 1.86 -7.49 11.44
CA GLN A 87 2.09 -8.83 10.88
C GLN A 87 1.67 -9.91 11.88
N SER A 88 1.36 -11.10 11.37
CA SER A 88 1.11 -12.30 12.17
C SER A 88 0.08 -12.10 13.27
N VAL A 89 -1.03 -11.43 12.94
CA VAL A 89 -2.12 -11.19 13.90
C VAL A 89 -2.75 -12.53 14.30
N PRO A 90 -2.78 -12.88 15.61
CA PRO A 90 -3.49 -14.07 16.07
C PRO A 90 -4.96 -14.03 15.63
N HIS A 91 -5.49 -15.16 15.19
CA HIS A 91 -6.80 -15.20 14.53
C HIS A 91 -7.97 -14.78 15.45
N GLU A 92 -7.82 -14.95 16.75
CA GLU A 92 -8.78 -14.48 17.76
C GLU A 92 -8.87 -12.95 17.87
N HIS A 93 -7.81 -12.23 17.46
CA HIS A 93 -7.75 -10.77 17.52
C HIS A 93 -8.13 -10.07 16.20
N ILE A 94 -8.50 -10.81 15.15
CA ILE A 94 -8.86 -10.21 13.85
C ILE A 94 -9.99 -9.19 14.00
N GLU A 95 -11.07 -9.56 14.70
CA GLU A 95 -12.22 -8.67 14.87
C GLU A 95 -11.88 -7.47 15.78
N GLU A 96 -11.18 -7.71 16.89
CA GLU A 96 -10.76 -6.64 17.81
C GLU A 96 -9.88 -5.61 17.09
N LEU A 97 -8.93 -6.05 16.27
CA LEU A 97 -8.07 -5.17 15.49
C LEU A 97 -8.86 -4.40 14.44
N ASN A 98 -9.77 -5.07 13.73
CA ASN A 98 -10.62 -4.43 12.73
C ASN A 98 -11.51 -3.34 13.34
N ASP A 99 -12.11 -3.62 14.50
CA ASP A 99 -12.97 -2.67 15.23
C ASP A 99 -12.16 -1.49 15.77
N TRP A 100 -10.94 -1.73 16.26
CA TRP A 100 -10.06 -0.67 16.74
C TRP A 100 -9.72 0.34 15.63
N PHE A 101 -9.56 -0.12 14.38
CA PHE A 101 -9.30 0.75 13.23
C PHE A 101 -10.56 1.37 12.61
N ALA A 102 -11.77 0.98 12.99
CA ALA A 102 -13.02 1.51 12.42
C ALA A 102 -13.14 3.05 12.48
N PRO A 103 -12.84 3.75 13.60
CA PRO A 103 -12.86 5.21 13.67
C PRO A 103 -11.87 5.87 12.71
N TYR A 104 -10.69 5.27 12.51
CA TYR A 104 -9.65 5.78 11.61
C TYR A 104 -10.06 5.62 10.15
N ARG A 105 -10.69 4.48 9.77
CA ARG A 105 -11.30 4.31 8.45
C ARG A 105 -12.41 5.33 8.19
N ALA A 106 -13.25 5.61 9.19
CA ALA A 106 -14.28 6.64 9.08
C ALA A 106 -13.69 8.04 8.88
N ALA A 107 -12.61 8.38 9.59
CA ALA A 107 -11.87 9.63 9.41
C ALA A 107 -11.27 9.75 8.00
N ARG A 108 -10.66 8.67 7.50
CA ARG A 108 -10.15 8.59 6.13
C ARG A 108 -11.27 8.79 5.10
N GLY A 109 -12.44 8.23 5.33
CA GLY A 109 -13.62 8.45 4.49
C GLY A 109 -14.01 9.92 4.40
N ARG A 110 -13.99 10.65 5.53
CA ARG A 110 -14.24 12.11 5.55
C ARG A 110 -13.19 12.89 4.75
N ARG A 111 -11.92 12.53 4.88
CA ARG A 111 -10.83 13.14 4.09
C ARG A 111 -10.98 12.85 2.60
N ASN A 112 -11.30 11.61 2.24
CA ASN A 112 -11.49 11.21 0.85
C ASN A 112 -12.63 11.97 0.17
N ARG A 113 -13.72 12.33 0.89
CA ARG A 113 -14.79 13.19 0.36
C ARG A 113 -14.24 14.57 -0.03
N LYS A 114 -13.39 15.18 0.80
CA LYS A 114 -12.72 16.45 0.47
C LYS A 114 -11.81 16.32 -0.75
N MET A 115 -11.12 15.19 -0.89
CA MET A 115 -10.30 14.94 -2.08
C MET A 115 -11.16 14.79 -3.34
N VAL A 116 -12.34 14.19 -3.26
CA VAL A 116 -13.32 14.16 -4.38
C VAL A 116 -13.80 15.56 -4.75
N GLU A 117 -14.05 16.44 -3.78
CA GLU A 117 -14.36 17.85 -4.03
C GLU A 117 -13.21 18.55 -4.78
N ASN A 118 -11.96 18.30 -4.36
CA ASN A 118 -10.76 18.82 -5.02
C ASN A 118 -10.61 18.30 -6.46
N ILE A 119 -10.89 17.00 -6.72
CA ILE A 119 -10.95 16.44 -8.09
C ILE A 119 -11.98 17.19 -8.93
N ASN A 120 -13.17 17.41 -8.38
CA ASN A 120 -14.27 18.08 -9.08
C ASN A 120 -13.99 19.57 -9.36
N ALA A 121 -13.17 20.20 -8.54
CA ALA A 121 -12.71 21.57 -8.77
C ALA A 121 -11.58 21.66 -9.82
N LEU A 122 -10.85 20.57 -9.99
CA LEU A 122 -9.68 20.50 -10.87
C LEU A 122 -10.04 20.15 -12.32
N LEU A 123 -11.13 19.40 -12.53
CA LEU A 123 -11.49 18.82 -13.83
C LEU A 123 -12.86 19.29 -14.31
N ASP A 124 -12.87 19.97 -15.44
CA ASP A 124 -14.13 20.34 -16.10
C ASP A 124 -14.78 19.15 -16.83
N GLY A 125 -16.10 19.07 -16.75
CA GLY A 125 -16.90 18.12 -17.51
C GLY A 125 -16.82 16.66 -17.07
N ILE A 126 -16.17 16.36 -15.95
CA ILE A 126 -16.27 15.10 -15.20
C ILE A 126 -16.51 15.44 -13.73
N ARG A 127 -17.51 14.82 -13.14
CA ARG A 127 -17.79 14.95 -11.69
C ARG A 127 -17.89 13.59 -11.06
N LEU A 128 -17.20 13.43 -9.93
CA LEU A 128 -17.28 12.28 -9.04
C LEU A 128 -18.23 12.60 -7.88
N ASP A 129 -19.02 11.60 -7.52
CA ASP A 129 -19.76 11.55 -6.27
C ASP A 129 -19.17 10.43 -5.41
N TYR A 130 -18.75 10.73 -4.18
CA TYR A 130 -18.08 9.76 -3.34
C TYR A 130 -18.95 8.53 -3.04
N ASP A 131 -20.24 8.76 -2.72
CA ASP A 131 -21.13 7.67 -2.33
C ASP A 131 -21.60 6.83 -3.52
N ARG A 132 -21.82 7.46 -4.66
CA ARG A 132 -22.34 6.80 -5.86
C ARG A 132 -21.25 6.20 -6.74
N ASP A 133 -20.10 6.86 -6.84
CA ASP A 133 -19.08 6.51 -7.83
C ASP A 133 -17.84 5.83 -7.21
N VAL A 134 -17.55 6.10 -5.92
CA VAL A 134 -16.36 5.55 -5.23
C VAL A 134 -16.73 4.39 -4.32
N LEU A 135 -17.63 4.58 -3.35
CA LEU A 135 -17.98 3.55 -2.36
C LEU A 135 -18.38 2.20 -2.98
N PRO A 136 -19.17 2.15 -4.08
CA PRO A 136 -19.55 0.88 -4.70
C PRO A 136 -18.38 0.09 -5.31
N LEU A 137 -17.19 0.71 -5.42
CA LEU A 137 -15.96 0.06 -5.90
C LEU A 137 -15.08 -0.50 -4.75
N THR A 138 -15.57 -0.43 -3.53
CA THR A 138 -14.82 -0.76 -2.31
C THR A 138 -15.54 -1.82 -1.49
N GLN A 139 -14.84 -2.40 -0.53
CA GLN A 139 -15.42 -3.26 0.52
C GLN A 139 -15.66 -2.49 1.83
N ALA A 140 -15.90 -1.18 1.75
CA ALA A 140 -16.08 -0.34 2.94
C ALA A 140 -17.26 -0.77 3.82
N ALA A 141 -18.34 -1.31 3.23
CA ALA A 141 -19.48 -1.84 3.96
C ALA A 141 -19.13 -3.07 4.81
N ASP A 142 -18.11 -3.83 4.38
CA ASP A 142 -17.64 -5.05 5.03
C ASP A 142 -16.34 -4.83 5.83
N GLY A 143 -16.05 -3.57 6.22
CA GLY A 143 -14.89 -3.20 7.03
C GLY A 143 -13.60 -2.96 6.24
N GLY A 144 -13.67 -2.90 4.92
CA GLY A 144 -12.53 -2.55 4.06
C GLY A 144 -12.14 -1.08 4.12
N GLY A 145 -10.90 -0.78 3.72
CA GLY A 145 -10.37 0.57 3.61
C GLY A 145 -10.73 1.24 2.27
N VAL A 146 -10.84 2.56 2.27
CA VAL A 146 -10.97 3.36 1.04
C VAL A 146 -9.71 4.18 0.84
N THR A 147 -8.96 3.90 -0.20
CA THR A 147 -7.67 4.54 -0.50
C THR A 147 -7.81 5.58 -1.62
N GLU A 148 -6.79 6.42 -1.79
CA GLU A 148 -6.69 7.36 -2.91
C GLU A 148 -6.76 6.65 -4.28
N ARG A 149 -6.35 5.37 -4.34
CA ARG A 149 -6.44 4.56 -5.57
C ARG A 149 -7.89 4.30 -5.98
N HIS A 150 -8.82 4.15 -5.03
CA HIS A 150 -10.25 4.03 -5.35
C HIS A 150 -10.80 5.31 -6.00
N LEU A 151 -10.37 6.49 -5.52
CA LEU A 151 -10.76 7.77 -6.12
C LEU A 151 -10.27 7.87 -7.57
N MET A 152 -9.01 7.52 -7.79
CA MET A 152 -8.41 7.52 -9.14
C MET A 152 -9.02 6.45 -10.04
N TYR A 153 -9.40 5.30 -9.50
CA TYR A 153 -10.07 4.24 -10.25
C TYR A 153 -11.49 4.65 -10.67
N ALA A 154 -12.24 5.26 -9.76
CA ALA A 154 -13.56 5.83 -10.09
C ALA A 154 -13.45 6.91 -11.18
N LEU A 155 -12.43 7.77 -11.08
CA LEU A 155 -12.13 8.77 -12.09
C LEU A 155 -11.76 8.13 -13.44
N ALA A 156 -10.89 7.11 -13.44
CA ALA A 156 -10.52 6.37 -14.64
C ALA A 156 -11.72 5.76 -15.35
N LYS A 157 -12.63 5.12 -14.59
CA LYS A 157 -13.89 4.57 -15.16
C LYS A 157 -14.75 5.64 -15.82
N LYS A 158 -14.91 6.82 -15.18
CA LYS A 158 -15.66 7.94 -15.79
C LYS A 158 -14.97 8.52 -17.02
N MET A 159 -13.64 8.59 -17.03
CA MET A 159 -12.90 9.04 -18.20
C MET A 159 -13.07 8.06 -19.36
N VAL A 160 -13.00 6.75 -19.10
CA VAL A 160 -13.27 5.72 -20.12
C VAL A 160 -14.68 5.80 -20.66
N GLN A 161 -15.67 6.03 -19.80
CA GLN A 161 -17.06 6.23 -20.23
C GLN A 161 -17.23 7.47 -21.13
N LYS A 162 -16.49 8.55 -20.85
CA LYS A 162 -16.56 9.82 -21.58
C LYS A 162 -15.80 9.79 -22.89
N ALA A 163 -14.56 9.32 -22.88
CA ALA A 163 -13.63 9.44 -24.01
C ALA A 163 -13.45 8.13 -24.80
N GLY A 164 -13.75 6.97 -24.19
CA GLY A 164 -13.40 5.66 -24.74
C GLY A 164 -11.98 5.26 -24.39
N LYS A 165 -11.51 4.12 -24.95
CA LYS A 165 -10.13 3.58 -24.80
C LYS A 165 -9.31 3.86 -26.05
N GLY A 166 -7.98 3.70 -25.96
CA GLY A 166 -7.07 3.87 -27.09
C GLY A 166 -6.77 5.33 -27.40
N GLN A 167 -6.65 5.66 -28.71
CA GLN A 167 -6.29 7.01 -29.15
C GLN A 167 -7.23 8.10 -28.60
N PRO A 168 -8.55 7.92 -28.53
CA PRO A 168 -9.45 8.92 -27.90
C PRO A 168 -9.10 9.24 -26.44
N MET A 169 -8.64 8.26 -25.66
CA MET A 169 -8.17 8.50 -24.30
C MET A 169 -6.86 9.29 -24.28
N VAL A 170 -5.92 8.97 -25.17
CA VAL A 170 -4.65 9.72 -25.32
C VAL A 170 -4.94 11.19 -25.62
N ASP A 171 -5.82 11.45 -26.59
CA ASP A 171 -6.22 12.81 -26.99
C ASP A 171 -6.94 13.55 -25.85
N TYR A 172 -7.78 12.84 -25.11
CA TYR A 172 -8.47 13.40 -23.94
C TYR A 172 -7.48 13.78 -22.82
N LEU A 173 -6.53 12.89 -22.50
CA LEU A 173 -5.49 13.17 -21.49
C LEU A 173 -4.62 14.37 -21.90
N ALA A 174 -4.25 14.48 -23.18
CA ALA A 174 -3.54 15.63 -23.72
C ALA A 174 -4.38 16.92 -23.60
N SER A 175 -5.70 16.86 -23.85
CA SER A 175 -6.61 18.02 -23.76
C SER A 175 -6.75 18.59 -22.34
N ILE A 176 -6.50 17.76 -21.32
CA ILE A 176 -6.48 18.18 -19.90
C ILE A 176 -5.03 18.45 -19.39
N GLY A 177 -4.06 18.58 -20.30
CA GLY A 177 -2.70 18.98 -20.00
C GLY A 177 -1.77 17.87 -19.49
N LEU A 178 -2.11 16.59 -19.69
CA LEU A 178 -1.24 15.48 -19.32
C LEU A 178 -0.36 15.03 -20.48
N THR A 179 0.94 14.93 -20.24
CA THR A 179 1.91 14.36 -21.17
C THR A 179 2.26 12.94 -20.75
N LEU A 180 2.11 11.99 -21.65
CA LEU A 180 2.38 10.59 -21.42
C LEU A 180 3.83 10.24 -21.76
N SER A 181 4.48 9.44 -20.91
CA SER A 181 5.74 8.78 -21.26
C SER A 181 5.50 7.72 -22.36
N PRO A 182 6.55 7.27 -23.09
CA PRO A 182 6.40 6.22 -24.11
C PRO A 182 5.73 4.96 -23.57
N LYS A 183 6.04 4.56 -22.33
CA LYS A 183 5.42 3.41 -21.66
C LYS A 183 3.93 3.65 -21.41
N GLN A 184 3.57 4.80 -20.86
CA GLN A 184 2.16 5.16 -20.58
C GLN A 184 1.35 5.28 -21.88
N LEU A 185 1.95 5.82 -22.93
CA LEU A 185 1.31 5.88 -24.26
C LEU A 185 1.01 4.48 -24.77
N ALA A 186 1.99 3.56 -24.73
CA ALA A 186 1.79 2.17 -25.14
C ALA A 186 0.67 1.49 -24.32
N GLN A 187 0.61 1.73 -23.00
CA GLN A 187 -0.45 1.22 -22.14
C GLN A 187 -1.83 1.77 -22.54
N MET A 188 -1.93 3.07 -22.84
CA MET A 188 -3.22 3.67 -23.23
C MET A 188 -3.66 3.26 -24.64
N LEU A 189 -2.76 2.83 -25.50
CA LEU A 189 -3.10 2.30 -26.83
C LEU A 189 -3.48 0.81 -26.82
N ASP A 190 -3.11 0.06 -25.77
CA ASP A 190 -3.47 -1.35 -25.61
C ASP A 190 -4.91 -1.51 -25.09
N VAL A 191 -5.88 -1.37 -25.97
CA VAL A 191 -7.30 -1.52 -25.63
C VAL A 191 -7.69 -2.95 -25.29
N SER A 192 -6.84 -3.94 -25.59
CA SER A 192 -7.08 -5.36 -25.32
C SER A 192 -6.76 -5.75 -23.88
N TYR A 193 -5.99 -4.94 -23.16
CA TYR A 193 -5.61 -5.24 -21.80
C TYR A 193 -6.82 -5.21 -20.85
N PRO A 194 -7.14 -6.31 -20.16
CA PRO A 194 -8.36 -6.41 -19.35
C PRO A 194 -8.41 -5.47 -18.17
N PHE A 195 -7.23 -5.04 -17.69
CA PHE A 195 -7.12 -4.09 -16.57
C PHE A 195 -6.71 -2.69 -17.04
N TYR A 196 -7.22 -2.24 -18.18
CA TYR A 196 -6.91 -0.94 -18.77
C TYR A 196 -7.09 0.23 -17.78
N GLU A 197 -8.16 0.21 -16.99
CA GLU A 197 -8.47 1.23 -16.00
C GLU A 197 -7.45 1.28 -14.84
N TYR A 198 -6.74 0.18 -14.58
CA TYR A 198 -5.62 0.16 -13.61
C TYR A 198 -4.38 0.88 -14.14
N ASP A 199 -4.07 0.75 -15.43
CA ASP A 199 -2.99 1.52 -16.06
C ASP A 199 -3.32 3.01 -16.07
N LEU A 200 -4.55 3.36 -16.46
CA LEU A 200 -5.03 4.74 -16.44
C LEU A 200 -5.00 5.32 -15.01
N LEU A 201 -5.44 4.56 -14.02
CA LEU A 201 -5.33 4.94 -12.59
C LEU A 201 -3.90 5.31 -12.22
N GLY A 202 -2.90 4.55 -12.65
CA GLY A 202 -1.48 4.82 -12.37
C GLY A 202 -1.05 6.20 -12.90
N ILE A 203 -1.48 6.55 -14.12
CA ILE A 203 -1.25 7.85 -14.74
C ILE A 203 -1.94 8.96 -13.92
N LEU A 204 -3.22 8.77 -13.60
CA LEU A 204 -4.01 9.75 -12.86
C LEU A 204 -3.47 9.97 -11.44
N LYS A 205 -3.03 8.89 -10.77
CA LYS A 205 -2.42 8.98 -9.42
C LYS A 205 -1.20 9.89 -9.43
N SER A 206 -0.27 9.67 -10.35
CA SER A 206 0.94 10.49 -10.44
C SER A 206 0.66 11.94 -10.80
N ALA A 207 -0.37 12.20 -11.60
CA ALA A 207 -0.71 13.54 -12.08
C ALA A 207 -1.56 14.34 -11.08
N PHE A 208 -2.51 13.70 -10.43
CA PHE A 208 -3.55 14.40 -9.66
C PHE A 208 -3.39 14.29 -8.15
N VAL A 209 -2.90 13.17 -7.59
CA VAL A 209 -2.80 13.03 -6.13
C VAL A 209 -2.03 14.19 -5.50
N PRO A 210 -0.87 14.65 -6.01
CA PRO A 210 -0.17 15.80 -5.41
C PRO A 210 -0.95 17.12 -5.44
N ARG A 211 -1.97 17.24 -6.30
CA ARG A 211 -2.77 18.47 -6.49
C ARG A 211 -4.07 18.46 -5.69
N ILE A 212 -4.56 17.29 -5.33
CA ILE A 212 -5.84 17.09 -4.64
C ILE A 212 -5.67 16.64 -3.20
N TYR A 213 -4.44 16.30 -2.79
CA TYR A 213 -4.14 15.72 -1.49
C TYR A 213 -4.63 16.62 -0.35
N VAL A 214 -5.19 16.01 0.64
CA VAL A 214 -5.56 16.60 1.93
C VAL A 214 -4.78 15.86 2.98
N ASP A 215 -4.10 16.58 3.87
CA ASP A 215 -3.27 15.98 4.91
C ASP A 215 -4.09 15.02 5.79
N ALA A 216 -3.49 13.86 6.03
CA ALA A 216 -4.02 12.87 6.95
C ALA A 216 -3.77 13.32 8.39
N THR A 217 -4.81 13.37 9.21
CA THR A 217 -4.74 13.81 10.61
C THR A 217 -5.44 12.78 11.49
N ASP A 218 -6.73 12.92 11.69
CA ASP A 218 -7.55 12.07 12.59
C ASP A 218 -7.57 10.59 12.20
N GLU A 219 -7.17 10.28 10.97
CA GLU A 219 -7.09 8.90 10.46
C GLU A 219 -5.77 8.20 10.80
N CYS A 220 -4.82 8.90 11.41
CA CYS A 220 -3.51 8.37 11.78
C CYS A 220 -3.40 8.26 13.30
N PRO A 221 -3.57 7.05 13.88
CA PRO A 221 -3.30 6.84 15.31
C PRO A 221 -1.85 7.17 15.65
N ASN A 222 -1.57 7.49 16.91
CA ASN A 222 -0.19 7.65 17.35
C ASN A 222 0.56 6.31 17.29
N VAL A 223 1.81 6.34 16.88
CA VAL A 223 2.63 5.13 16.75
C VAL A 223 2.73 4.32 18.04
N ARG A 224 2.77 5.00 19.22
CA ARG A 224 2.83 4.32 20.51
C ARG A 224 1.53 3.59 20.87
N ASP A 225 0.38 4.13 20.46
CA ASP A 225 -0.92 3.48 20.71
C ASP A 225 -1.03 2.19 19.87
N VAL A 226 -0.56 2.22 18.61
CA VAL A 226 -0.52 1.03 17.77
C VAL A 226 0.50 0.01 18.29
N ALA A 227 1.66 0.46 18.78
CA ALA A 227 2.65 -0.44 19.37
C ALA A 227 2.10 -1.15 20.62
N ALA A 228 1.44 -0.41 21.52
CA ALA A 228 0.80 -0.97 22.71
C ALA A 228 -0.34 -1.95 22.36
N LEU A 229 -1.12 -1.64 21.31
CA LEU A 229 -2.15 -2.55 20.80
C LEU A 229 -1.55 -3.85 20.29
N CYS A 230 -0.49 -3.78 19.48
CA CYS A 230 0.19 -4.97 18.94
C CYS A 230 0.83 -5.81 20.05
N GLU A 231 1.45 -5.18 21.05
CA GLU A 231 1.99 -5.88 22.22
C GLU A 231 0.90 -6.64 23.00
N LYS A 232 -0.26 -6.00 23.23
CA LYS A 232 -1.41 -6.64 23.89
C LYS A 232 -1.94 -7.86 23.12
N MET A 233 -1.90 -7.81 21.79
CA MET A 233 -2.43 -8.86 20.90
C MET A 233 -1.38 -9.93 20.55
N ASP A 234 -0.14 -9.80 20.98
CA ASP A 234 0.98 -10.62 20.54
C ASP A 234 1.16 -10.60 19.00
N ALA A 235 0.88 -9.45 18.38
CA ALA A 235 1.08 -9.20 16.97
C ALA A 235 2.40 -8.46 16.73
N LEU A 236 3.01 -8.63 15.57
CA LEU A 236 4.29 -8.03 15.22
C LEU A 236 4.10 -6.69 14.51
N LEU A 237 4.40 -5.58 15.18
CA LEU A 237 4.45 -4.27 14.51
C LEU A 237 5.79 -4.07 13.82
N CYS A 238 5.77 -3.76 12.52
CA CYS A 238 6.96 -3.56 11.70
C CYS A 238 6.98 -2.15 11.11
N TYR A 239 8.15 -1.52 11.11
CA TYR A 239 8.40 -0.34 10.30
C TYR A 239 8.59 -0.75 8.83
N ALA A 240 7.86 -0.13 7.92
CA ALA A 240 7.93 -0.43 6.49
C ALA A 240 9.01 0.44 5.82
N TYR A 241 10.27 0.00 5.81
CA TYR A 241 11.35 0.75 5.18
C TYR A 241 11.11 0.97 3.69
N LEU A 242 11.18 2.22 3.25
CA LEU A 242 10.98 2.59 1.85
C LEU A 242 12.30 2.89 1.14
N GLY A 243 13.19 3.67 1.77
CA GLY A 243 14.46 4.12 1.22
C GLY A 243 14.32 5.17 0.10
N ASP A 244 15.35 5.95 -0.11
CA ASP A 244 15.43 6.96 -1.15
C ASP A 244 15.29 6.37 -2.56
N VAL A 245 14.66 7.11 -3.45
CA VAL A 245 14.54 6.75 -4.87
C VAL A 245 15.32 7.74 -5.70
N THR A 246 16.36 7.28 -6.38
CA THR A 246 17.15 8.08 -7.32
C THR A 246 16.62 7.99 -8.74
N ALA A 247 16.10 6.80 -9.13
CA ALA A 247 15.42 6.56 -10.40
C ALA A 247 14.31 5.53 -10.17
N SER A 248 13.18 5.72 -10.85
CA SER A 248 12.08 4.76 -10.75
C SER A 248 12.42 3.48 -11.51
N VAL A 249 12.39 2.34 -10.83
CA VAL A 249 12.57 1.02 -11.45
C VAL A 249 11.43 0.73 -12.45
N THR A 250 10.25 1.29 -12.21
CA THR A 250 9.04 1.12 -13.05
C THR A 250 8.79 2.31 -13.98
N GLY A 251 9.56 3.40 -13.87
CA GLY A 251 9.44 4.62 -14.68
C GLY A 251 8.25 5.52 -14.31
N ASP A 252 7.52 5.20 -13.25
CA ASP A 252 6.31 5.89 -12.79
C ASP A 252 6.52 6.76 -11.54
N LYS A 253 7.70 6.66 -10.90
CA LYS A 253 8.05 7.47 -9.72
C LYS A 253 9.16 8.46 -10.03
N LYS A 254 9.02 9.68 -9.53
CA LYS A 254 10.08 10.70 -9.55
C LYS A 254 11.12 10.39 -8.48
N ALA A 255 12.38 10.83 -8.68
CA ALA A 255 13.39 10.81 -7.63
C ALA A 255 12.84 11.49 -6.37
N GLN A 256 13.00 10.85 -5.23
CA GLN A 256 12.43 11.31 -3.97
C GLN A 256 13.30 10.90 -2.79
N LYS A 257 13.51 11.83 -1.87
CA LYS A 257 14.20 11.61 -0.61
C LYS A 257 13.20 11.16 0.46
N PHE A 258 13.60 10.14 1.21
CA PHE A 258 12.86 9.58 2.34
C PHE A 258 13.74 9.58 3.60
N GLU A 259 13.98 8.44 4.22
CA GLU A 259 14.62 8.28 5.52
C GLU A 259 16.13 7.99 5.50
N ASP A 260 16.74 7.75 4.34
CA ASP A 260 18.13 7.25 4.26
C ASP A 260 19.17 8.17 4.92
N ASP A 261 18.98 9.50 4.82
CA ASP A 261 19.91 10.47 5.40
C ASP A 261 19.94 10.41 6.95
N TYR A 262 18.91 9.87 7.60
CA TYR A 262 18.77 9.76 9.06
C TYR A 262 18.20 8.40 9.50
N LEU A 263 18.55 7.35 8.77
CA LEU A 263 18.04 6.00 9.03
C LEU A 263 18.39 5.50 10.43
N ASP A 264 19.58 5.88 10.97
CA ASP A 264 19.98 5.54 12.33
C ASP A 264 19.03 6.15 13.38
N ASP A 265 18.61 7.43 13.19
CA ASP A 265 17.61 8.07 14.05
C ASP A 265 16.26 7.37 13.96
N VAL A 266 15.87 6.93 12.75
CA VAL A 266 14.61 6.19 12.54
C VAL A 266 14.64 4.87 13.30
N ILE A 267 15.73 4.10 13.17
CA ILE A 267 15.90 2.81 13.87
C ILE A 267 15.87 3.00 15.39
N ALA A 268 16.59 4.00 15.91
CA ALA A 268 16.58 4.31 17.33
C ALA A 268 15.18 4.72 17.82
N CYS A 269 14.46 5.52 17.02
CA CYS A 269 13.11 5.99 17.34
C CYS A 269 12.09 4.85 17.38
N ILE A 270 12.04 4.00 16.34
CA ILE A 270 11.08 2.89 16.27
C ILE A 270 11.31 1.90 17.42
N LYS A 271 12.58 1.61 17.73
CA LYS A 271 12.95 0.78 18.89
C LYS A 271 12.48 1.40 20.21
N GLY A 272 12.66 2.73 20.37
CA GLY A 272 12.15 3.47 21.51
C GLY A 272 10.62 3.52 21.62
N CYS A 273 9.89 3.28 20.52
CA CYS A 273 8.44 3.13 20.48
C CYS A 273 7.98 1.68 20.71
N GLY A 274 8.87 0.73 20.96
CA GLY A 274 8.53 -0.69 21.17
C GLY A 274 8.37 -1.50 19.88
N ILE A 275 8.68 -0.94 18.71
CA ILE A 275 8.65 -1.65 17.43
C ILE A 275 9.87 -2.56 17.34
N ARG A 276 9.64 -3.83 17.02
CA ARG A 276 10.67 -4.89 17.06
C ARG A 276 11.03 -5.48 15.70
N ALA A 277 10.41 -4.97 14.62
CA ALA A 277 10.63 -5.50 13.28
C ALA A 277 10.64 -4.42 12.21
N VAL A 278 11.27 -4.75 11.09
CA VAL A 278 11.33 -3.92 9.89
C VAL A 278 10.94 -4.76 8.68
N THR A 279 10.11 -4.22 7.79
CA THR A 279 9.90 -4.82 6.47
C THR A 279 10.67 -4.03 5.40
N TYR A 280 11.14 -4.71 4.37
CA TYR A 280 11.78 -4.10 3.22
C TYR A 280 11.57 -4.90 1.93
N MET A 281 11.87 -4.29 0.79
CA MET A 281 11.56 -4.84 -0.53
C MET A 281 12.85 -5.07 -1.34
N PRO A 282 13.35 -6.32 -1.45
CA PRO A 282 14.49 -6.67 -2.31
C PRO A 282 14.33 -6.23 -3.77
N THR A 283 13.11 -6.14 -4.28
CA THR A 283 12.85 -5.69 -5.66
C THR A 283 12.93 -4.17 -5.84
N ARG A 284 12.87 -3.40 -4.75
CA ARG A 284 12.80 -1.94 -4.79
C ARG A 284 14.10 -1.25 -4.39
N ASN A 285 14.73 -1.74 -3.32
CA ASN A 285 15.86 -1.10 -2.68
C ASN A 285 17.18 -1.49 -3.34
N THR A 286 18.16 -0.60 -3.32
CA THR A 286 19.50 -0.92 -3.85
C THR A 286 20.26 -1.86 -2.90
N PRO A 287 21.27 -2.60 -3.39
CA PRO A 287 22.11 -3.45 -2.54
C PRO A 287 22.73 -2.69 -1.37
N GLU A 288 23.15 -1.43 -1.57
CA GLU A 288 23.77 -0.58 -0.56
C GLU A 288 22.77 -0.19 0.53
N GLN A 289 21.55 0.20 0.15
CA GLN A 289 20.46 0.49 1.07
C GLN A 289 20.14 -0.74 1.93
N LEU A 290 20.00 -1.91 1.31
CA LEU A 290 19.70 -3.16 2.01
C LEU A 290 20.84 -3.62 2.91
N ALA A 291 22.09 -3.47 2.50
CA ALA A 291 23.25 -3.81 3.33
C ALA A 291 23.27 -2.95 4.60
N ARG A 292 23.08 -1.62 4.47
CA ARG A 292 23.03 -0.70 5.62
C ARG A 292 21.85 -1.02 6.54
N LEU A 293 20.64 -1.18 5.98
CA LEU A 293 19.46 -1.48 6.77
C LEU A 293 19.61 -2.79 7.56
N ARG A 294 20.09 -3.84 6.92
CA ARG A 294 20.29 -5.15 7.55
C ARG A 294 21.29 -5.07 8.69
N ALA A 295 22.42 -4.39 8.49
CA ALA A 295 23.42 -4.18 9.56
C ALA A 295 22.78 -3.47 10.77
N LEU A 296 22.00 -2.40 10.54
CA LEU A 296 21.29 -1.69 11.60
C LEU A 296 20.24 -2.57 12.29
N CYS A 297 19.52 -3.43 11.55
CA CYS A 297 18.58 -4.39 12.14
C CYS A 297 19.30 -5.41 13.03
N GLU A 298 20.41 -5.97 12.56
CA GLU A 298 21.22 -6.94 13.31
C GLU A 298 21.80 -6.31 14.59
N GLU A 299 22.42 -5.13 14.50
CA GLU A 299 22.99 -4.40 15.64
C GLU A 299 21.92 -4.04 16.70
N ASN A 300 20.69 -3.79 16.27
CA ASN A 300 19.58 -3.39 17.15
C ASN A 300 18.67 -4.55 17.56
N GLY A 301 18.92 -5.77 17.10
CA GLY A 301 18.10 -6.95 17.39
C GLY A 301 16.68 -6.84 16.82
N LEU A 302 16.52 -6.19 15.65
CA LEU A 302 15.25 -6.05 14.97
C LEU A 302 15.00 -7.24 14.03
N PHE A 303 13.79 -7.79 14.10
CA PHE A 303 13.35 -8.85 13.21
C PHE A 303 13.13 -8.29 11.80
N GLN A 304 13.44 -9.08 10.77
CA GLN A 304 13.38 -8.64 9.38
C GLN A 304 12.35 -9.48 8.62
N VAL A 305 11.39 -8.82 8.00
CA VAL A 305 10.27 -9.48 7.29
C VAL A 305 10.21 -8.97 5.85
N SER A 306 9.78 -9.82 4.91
CA SER A 306 9.55 -9.40 3.52
C SER A 306 8.42 -8.38 3.44
N GLY A 307 8.69 -7.25 2.78
CA GLY A 307 7.74 -6.17 2.51
C GLY A 307 7.30 -6.10 1.05
N GLU A 308 7.56 -7.14 0.24
CA GLU A 308 7.20 -7.16 -1.18
C GLU A 308 5.71 -6.94 -1.39
N ASP A 309 5.36 -5.73 -1.87
CA ASP A 309 4.00 -5.22 -1.98
C ASP A 309 3.37 -5.60 -3.32
N ILE A 310 2.34 -6.45 -3.29
CA ILE A 310 1.57 -6.89 -4.46
C ILE A 310 0.18 -6.27 -4.41
N ASN A 311 -0.07 -5.30 -5.30
CA ASN A 311 -1.32 -4.53 -5.35
C ASN A 311 -1.79 -4.19 -6.77
N SER A 312 -1.15 -4.73 -7.81
CA SER A 312 -1.41 -4.40 -9.21
C SER A 312 -1.47 -5.65 -10.07
N PRO A 313 -2.35 -5.69 -11.09
CA PRO A 313 -2.48 -6.82 -12.00
C PRO A 313 -1.24 -7.06 -12.89
N ARG A 314 -0.30 -6.11 -12.94
CA ARG A 314 0.97 -6.24 -13.67
C ARG A 314 2.11 -6.81 -12.83
N GLN A 315 1.89 -7.04 -11.53
CA GLN A 315 2.90 -7.62 -10.65
C GLN A 315 2.81 -9.15 -10.64
N SER A 316 3.97 -9.81 -10.63
CA SER A 316 4.06 -11.25 -10.40
C SER A 316 3.95 -11.57 -8.91
N PHE A 317 3.35 -12.69 -8.58
CA PHE A 317 3.42 -13.25 -7.22
C PHE A 317 4.80 -13.88 -6.94
N ILE A 318 5.54 -14.26 -7.98
CA ILE A 318 6.92 -14.76 -7.84
C ILE A 318 7.88 -13.58 -7.75
N ILE A 319 8.54 -13.44 -6.62
CA ILE A 319 9.53 -12.42 -6.36
C ILE A 319 10.93 -13.01 -6.58
N ARG A 320 11.44 -12.89 -7.82
CA ARG A 320 12.74 -13.48 -8.20
C ARG A 320 13.92 -12.95 -7.40
N ALA A 321 13.85 -11.71 -6.88
CA ALA A 321 14.88 -11.17 -6.00
C ALA A 321 15.07 -12.03 -4.73
N MET A 322 14.02 -12.73 -4.28
CA MET A 322 14.07 -13.63 -3.12
C MET A 322 14.82 -14.94 -3.39
N GLU A 323 15.15 -15.25 -4.65
CA GLU A 323 15.99 -16.39 -5.00
C GLU A 323 17.46 -16.16 -4.61
N ASN A 324 17.84 -14.90 -4.36
CA ASN A 324 19.19 -14.56 -3.88
C ASN A 324 19.38 -15.05 -2.43
N PRO A 325 20.37 -15.90 -2.15
CA PRO A 325 20.65 -16.42 -0.78
C PRO A 325 20.83 -15.33 0.28
N LEU A 326 21.17 -14.10 -0.13
CA LEU A 326 21.28 -12.96 0.77
C LEU A 326 19.96 -12.67 1.51
N PHE A 327 18.82 -13.06 0.95
CA PHE A 327 17.48 -12.81 1.50
C PHE A 327 16.82 -14.07 2.10
N SER A 328 17.59 -15.16 2.32
CA SER A 328 17.06 -16.37 2.96
C SER A 328 16.45 -16.10 4.34
N ASN A 329 17.02 -15.12 5.08
CA ASN A 329 16.48 -14.67 6.37
C ASN A 329 15.01 -14.21 6.29
N LEU A 330 14.56 -13.64 5.16
CA LEU A 330 13.16 -13.23 4.98
C LEU A 330 12.24 -14.43 4.79
N ILE A 331 12.73 -15.51 4.17
CA ILE A 331 12.00 -16.78 4.03
C ILE A 331 11.88 -17.45 5.39
N ASP A 332 12.99 -17.55 6.13
CA ASP A 332 13.04 -18.12 7.48
C ASP A 332 12.11 -17.36 8.44
N ALA A 333 12.11 -16.02 8.34
CA ALA A 333 11.24 -15.15 9.14
C ALA A 333 9.74 -15.37 8.85
N THR A 334 9.38 -15.77 7.63
CA THR A 334 7.99 -16.06 7.26
C THR A 334 7.46 -17.32 7.95
N TRP A 335 8.30 -18.34 8.14
CA TRP A 335 7.97 -19.59 8.85
C TRP A 335 7.98 -19.46 10.36
#